data_08dd156f3eee85c28b8b05859abe4916
#
_entry.id   08dd156f3eee85c28b8b05859abe4916
#
_cell.length_a   1.000
_cell.length_b   1.000
_cell.length_c   1.000
_cell.angle_alpha   90.00
_cell.angle_beta   90.00
_cell.angle_gamma   90.00
#
_symmetry.space_group_name_H-M   'P 1'
#
loop_
_entity.id
_entity.type
_entity.pdbx_description
1 polymer ?
#
loop_
_entity_poly.entity_id
_entity_poly.type
_entity_poly.pdbx_seq_one_letter_code
_entity_poly.pdbx_strand_id
1 'polypeptide(L)'
;LHQIIWRRRWYQFAKYAAVIALLVTSSFGIYSLFDTPSSQQMITANVKPGSKSEIILPDGTKVQLNGATTIRYDINDTEQRLVHLSGEAFFDVAKSPDCPFRVMVNDFQIEVLGTSFNVNTYKKDVIETSLLTGKIKISGGSLPHEYTLTPGEKATYSGVDKALKITKADVHVETGWCNDYLIFDSEP
;
A
#
# COMPACT_ATOMS: atom_id res chain seq x y z
N LEU A 1 67.26 16.69 -20.73
CA LEU A 1 67.08 15.91 -19.48
C LEU A 1 65.71 16.11 -18.82
N HIS A 2 65.10 17.29 -18.89
CA HIS A 2 63.80 17.62 -18.26
C HIS A 2 62.57 16.84 -18.88
N GLN A 3 62.59 16.56 -20.17
CA GLN A 3 61.47 15.87 -20.85
C GLN A 3 61.38 14.37 -20.52
N ILE A 4 62.51 13.73 -20.18
CA ILE A 4 62.54 12.27 -19.86
C ILE A 4 61.95 12.00 -18.48
N ILE A 5 62.17 12.88 -17.52
CA ILE A 5 61.68 12.75 -16.14
C ILE A 5 60.16 12.96 -16.10
N TRP A 6 59.64 13.88 -16.91
CA TRP A 6 58.22 14.17 -17.02
C TRP A 6 57.44 12.99 -17.59
N ARG A 7 57.94 12.35 -18.68
CA ARG A 7 57.33 11.15 -19.29
C ARG A 7 57.24 9.97 -18.31
N ARG A 8 58.26 9.75 -17.50
CA ARG A 8 58.27 8.66 -16.49
C ARG A 8 57.24 8.87 -15.38
N ARG A 9 57.08 10.10 -14.91
CA ARG A 9 56.04 10.45 -13.92
C ARG A 9 54.64 10.28 -14.49
N TRP A 10 54.39 10.70 -15.73
CA TRP A 10 53.11 10.52 -16.40
C TRP A 10 52.72 9.03 -16.59
N TYR A 11 53.69 8.17 -16.90
CA TYR A 11 53.45 6.72 -17.00
C TYR A 11 53.10 6.09 -15.63
N GLN A 12 53.64 6.57 -14.56
CA GLN A 12 53.29 6.12 -13.21
C GLN A 12 51.86 6.54 -12.86
N PHE A 13 51.51 7.82 -13.10
CA PHE A 13 50.13 8.30 -12.88
C PHE A 13 49.11 7.57 -13.78
N ALA A 14 49.40 7.30 -15.02
CA ALA A 14 48.58 6.54 -15.93
C ALA A 14 48.30 5.12 -15.44
N LYS A 15 49.29 4.44 -14.86
CA LYS A 15 49.09 3.10 -14.26
C LYS A 15 48.14 3.12 -13.07
N TYR A 16 48.27 4.07 -12.16
CA TYR A 16 47.39 4.20 -11.02
C TYR A 16 45.96 4.61 -11.44
N ALA A 17 45.83 5.51 -12.40
CA ALA A 17 44.55 5.90 -12.97
C ALA A 17 43.83 4.71 -13.63
N ALA A 18 44.57 3.85 -14.37
CA ALA A 18 44.00 2.66 -14.97
C ALA A 18 43.49 1.64 -13.94
N VAL A 19 44.25 1.44 -12.83
CA VAL A 19 43.84 0.56 -11.73
C VAL A 19 42.59 1.10 -11.03
N ILE A 20 42.57 2.39 -10.75
CA ILE A 20 41.39 3.04 -10.14
C ILE A 20 40.18 2.93 -11.06
N ALA A 21 40.31 3.19 -12.37
CA ALA A 21 39.26 3.04 -13.33
C ALA A 21 38.70 1.60 -13.38
N LEU A 22 39.60 0.59 -13.34
CA LEU A 22 39.22 -0.83 -13.28
C LEU A 22 38.48 -1.16 -11.99
N LEU A 23 38.87 -0.65 -10.84
CA LEU A 23 38.17 -0.86 -9.57
C LEU A 23 36.81 -0.21 -9.56
N VAL A 24 36.69 1.01 -10.07
CA VAL A 24 35.41 1.72 -10.16
C VAL A 24 34.45 1.00 -11.12
N THR A 25 34.92 0.60 -12.29
CA THR A 25 34.07 -0.12 -13.28
C THR A 25 33.69 -1.51 -12.79
N SER A 26 34.59 -2.25 -12.13
CA SER A 26 34.24 -3.54 -11.52
C SER A 26 33.26 -3.40 -10.34
N SER A 27 33.47 -2.39 -9.49
CA SER A 27 32.55 -2.09 -8.38
C SER A 27 31.14 -1.70 -8.89
N PHE A 28 31.07 -0.87 -9.95
CA PHE A 28 29.81 -0.51 -10.58
C PHE A 28 29.15 -1.71 -11.27
N GLY A 29 29.94 -2.57 -11.94
CA GLY A 29 29.44 -3.82 -12.53
C GLY A 29 28.90 -4.79 -11.48
N ILE A 30 29.59 -4.94 -10.36
CA ILE A 30 29.13 -5.77 -9.23
C ILE A 30 27.86 -5.16 -8.63
N TYR A 31 27.83 -3.85 -8.37
CA TYR A 31 26.65 -3.17 -7.85
C TYR A 31 25.41 -3.37 -8.75
N SER A 32 25.57 -3.24 -10.06
CA SER A 32 24.46 -3.44 -11.01
C SER A 32 23.96 -4.89 -11.12
N LEU A 33 24.79 -5.89 -10.72
CA LEU A 33 24.35 -7.29 -10.65
C LEU A 33 23.51 -7.59 -9.41
N PHE A 34 23.65 -6.79 -8.34
CA PHE A 34 22.82 -6.89 -7.14
C PHE A 34 21.54 -6.03 -7.21
N ASP A 35 21.51 -5.05 -8.11
CA ASP A 35 20.34 -4.22 -8.36
C ASP A 35 19.41 -4.90 -9.37
N THR A 36 19.03 -6.15 -9.11
CA THR A 36 17.94 -6.79 -9.85
C THR A 36 16.66 -6.13 -9.39
N PRO A 37 15.89 -5.46 -10.27
CA PRO A 37 14.56 -5.00 -9.90
C PRO A 37 13.78 -6.22 -9.43
N SER A 38 13.32 -6.21 -8.18
CA SER A 38 12.43 -7.23 -7.65
C SER A 38 11.27 -7.37 -8.63
N SER A 39 11.15 -8.51 -9.29
CA SER A 39 10.06 -8.73 -10.22
C SER A 39 8.76 -8.63 -9.42
N GLN A 40 7.97 -7.59 -9.67
CA GLN A 40 6.67 -7.43 -9.05
C GLN A 40 5.81 -8.64 -9.39
N GLN A 41 5.58 -9.47 -8.39
CA GLN A 41 4.71 -10.63 -8.55
C GLN A 41 3.33 -10.32 -7.99
N MET A 42 2.49 -9.69 -8.82
CA MET A 42 1.13 -9.34 -8.47
C MET A 42 0.26 -10.59 -8.31
N ILE A 43 -0.25 -10.79 -7.11
CA ILE A 43 -1.27 -11.80 -6.81
C ILE A 43 -2.65 -11.14 -6.88
N THR A 44 -3.60 -11.86 -7.47
CA THR A 44 -5.01 -11.46 -7.48
C THR A 44 -5.84 -12.53 -6.78
N ALA A 45 -6.50 -12.15 -5.69
CA ALA A 45 -7.48 -12.99 -5.03
C ALA A 45 -8.90 -12.48 -5.35
N ASN A 46 -9.77 -13.40 -5.79
CA ASN A 46 -11.16 -13.11 -6.14
C ASN A 46 -12.09 -13.96 -5.28
N VAL A 47 -13.05 -13.33 -4.63
CA VAL A 47 -14.10 -13.99 -3.84
C VAL A 47 -15.41 -13.99 -4.63
N LYS A 48 -16.04 -15.16 -4.77
CA LYS A 48 -17.33 -15.28 -5.46
C LYS A 48 -18.46 -14.60 -4.66
N PRO A 49 -19.52 -14.10 -5.33
CA PRO A 49 -20.70 -13.63 -4.64
C PRO A 49 -21.27 -14.68 -3.66
N GLY A 50 -21.65 -14.24 -2.47
CA GLY A 50 -22.18 -15.11 -1.41
C GLY A 50 -21.16 -15.95 -0.65
N SER A 51 -19.87 -15.80 -0.93
CA SER A 51 -18.77 -16.43 -0.20
C SER A 51 -17.96 -15.37 0.55
N LYS A 52 -17.19 -15.79 1.56
CA LYS A 52 -16.20 -14.98 2.25
C LYS A 52 -14.85 -15.68 2.20
N SER A 53 -13.77 -14.95 2.33
CA SER A 53 -12.41 -15.50 2.40
C SER A 53 -11.56 -14.68 3.34
N GLU A 54 -10.60 -15.34 4.00
CA GLU A 54 -9.56 -14.66 4.77
C GLU A 54 -8.21 -14.92 4.11
N ILE A 55 -7.39 -13.90 4.02
CA ILE A 55 -6.01 -13.98 3.53
C ILE A 55 -5.08 -13.31 4.54
N ILE A 56 -3.83 -13.79 4.59
CA ILE A 56 -2.75 -13.15 5.33
C ILE A 56 -1.75 -12.64 4.31
N LEU A 57 -1.49 -11.33 4.33
CA LEU A 57 -0.52 -10.70 3.44
C LEU A 57 0.92 -10.96 3.92
N PRO A 58 1.94 -10.74 3.07
CA PRO A 58 3.35 -10.99 3.43
C PRO A 58 3.85 -10.23 4.66
N ASP A 59 3.27 -9.06 4.95
CA ASP A 59 3.58 -8.23 6.12
C ASP A 59 2.90 -8.69 7.42
N GLY A 60 2.11 -9.78 7.37
CA GLY A 60 1.31 -10.29 8.48
C GLY A 60 -0.06 -9.62 8.66
N THR A 61 -0.44 -8.67 7.80
CA THR A 61 -1.77 -8.08 7.78
C THR A 61 -2.83 -9.13 7.47
N LYS A 62 -3.89 -9.20 8.27
CA LYS A 62 -5.04 -10.07 8.02
C LYS A 62 -6.10 -9.30 7.27
N VAL A 63 -6.62 -9.89 6.21
CA VAL A 63 -7.68 -9.29 5.39
C VAL A 63 -8.83 -10.27 5.24
N GLN A 64 -10.00 -9.88 5.73
CA GLN A 64 -11.25 -10.60 5.45
C GLN A 64 -11.90 -9.97 4.22
N LEU A 65 -12.23 -10.80 3.24
CA LEU A 65 -12.83 -10.40 1.96
C LEU A 65 -14.29 -10.85 1.93
N ASN A 66 -15.19 -9.91 1.65
CA ASN A 66 -16.60 -10.21 1.45
C ASN A 66 -16.87 -10.75 0.03
N GLY A 67 -18.09 -11.20 -0.25
CA GLY A 67 -18.48 -11.72 -1.55
C GLY A 67 -18.30 -10.71 -2.68
N ALA A 68 -18.06 -11.17 -3.91
CA ALA A 68 -17.81 -10.34 -5.08
C ALA A 68 -16.66 -9.32 -4.91
N THR A 69 -15.63 -9.67 -4.12
CA THR A 69 -14.47 -8.81 -3.84
C THR A 69 -13.24 -9.31 -4.58
N THR A 70 -12.48 -8.38 -5.11
CA THR A 70 -11.16 -8.60 -5.72
C THR A 70 -10.12 -7.77 -4.98
N ILE A 71 -9.03 -8.41 -4.56
CA ILE A 71 -7.85 -7.74 -4.02
C ILE A 71 -6.62 -8.12 -4.85
N ARG A 72 -5.75 -7.14 -5.13
CA ARG A 72 -4.46 -7.36 -5.80
C ARG A 72 -3.36 -6.76 -4.95
N TYR A 73 -2.28 -7.51 -4.77
CA TYR A 73 -1.09 -7.09 -4.01
C TYR A 73 0.16 -7.76 -4.57
N ASP A 74 1.32 -7.17 -4.32
CA ASP A 74 2.60 -7.79 -4.67
C ASP A 74 3.08 -8.65 -3.50
N ILE A 75 3.36 -9.94 -3.76
CA ILE A 75 3.82 -10.87 -2.73
C ILE A 75 5.25 -10.56 -2.26
N ASN A 76 6.04 -9.91 -3.10
CA ASN A 76 7.44 -9.58 -2.78
C ASN A 76 7.57 -8.17 -2.17
N ASP A 77 6.48 -7.41 -2.12
CA ASP A 77 6.50 -6.04 -1.63
C ASP A 77 6.24 -5.98 -0.12
N THR A 78 7.33 -6.02 0.64
CA THR A 78 7.31 -5.76 2.08
C THR A 78 7.61 -4.29 2.43
N GLU A 79 8.02 -3.49 1.44
CA GLU A 79 8.45 -2.10 1.65
C GLU A 79 7.35 -1.09 1.34
N GLN A 80 6.51 -1.32 0.33
CA GLN A 80 5.45 -0.37 -0.04
C GLN A 80 4.09 -0.71 0.57
N ARG A 81 3.85 -2.00 0.90
CA ARG A 81 2.64 -2.50 1.54
C ARG A 81 1.36 -2.01 0.85
N LEU A 82 1.37 -2.11 -0.51
CA LEU A 82 0.30 -1.58 -1.36
C LEU A 82 -0.68 -2.68 -1.78
N VAL A 83 -1.97 -2.42 -1.62
CA VAL A 83 -3.05 -3.27 -2.12
C VAL A 83 -4.05 -2.47 -2.95
N HIS A 84 -4.62 -3.10 -3.98
CA HIS A 84 -5.73 -2.56 -4.76
C HIS A 84 -6.98 -3.35 -4.42
N LEU A 85 -8.07 -2.64 -4.09
CA LEU A 85 -9.34 -3.23 -3.68
C LEU A 85 -10.46 -2.85 -4.64
N SER A 86 -11.32 -3.84 -4.92
CA SER A 86 -12.64 -3.65 -5.51
C SER A 86 -13.62 -4.59 -4.81
N GLY A 87 -14.69 -4.07 -4.21
CA GLY A 87 -15.62 -4.81 -3.37
C GLY A 87 -15.54 -4.37 -1.91
N GLU A 88 -15.62 -5.29 -0.97
CA GLU A 88 -15.58 -4.99 0.46
C GLU A 88 -14.58 -5.87 1.20
N ALA A 89 -13.75 -5.23 2.01
CA ALA A 89 -12.76 -5.91 2.82
C ALA A 89 -12.59 -5.25 4.19
N PHE A 90 -12.41 -6.09 5.21
CA PHE A 90 -11.95 -5.67 6.53
C PHE A 90 -10.46 -5.97 6.66
N PHE A 91 -9.71 -4.96 7.06
CA PHE A 91 -8.26 -5.02 7.25
C PHE A 91 -7.92 -4.95 8.73
N ASP A 92 -7.11 -5.88 9.22
CA ASP A 92 -6.42 -5.81 10.51
C ASP A 92 -4.91 -5.70 10.23
N VAL A 93 -4.46 -4.46 10.10
CA VAL A 93 -3.13 -4.13 9.57
C VAL A 93 -2.06 -4.29 10.62
N ALA A 94 -1.02 -5.06 10.29
CA ALA A 94 0.16 -5.21 11.13
C ALA A 94 0.85 -3.84 11.36
N LYS A 95 1.18 -3.53 12.63
CA LYS A 95 1.79 -2.26 13.01
C LYS A 95 3.18 -2.11 12.41
N SER A 96 3.39 -1.02 11.66
CA SER A 96 4.68 -0.62 11.11
C SER A 96 4.73 0.91 10.99
N PRO A 97 5.32 1.62 11.96
CA PRO A 97 5.39 3.09 11.94
C PRO A 97 6.19 3.66 10.77
N ASP A 98 7.21 2.93 10.32
CA ASP A 98 8.16 3.38 9.30
C ASP A 98 7.74 3.01 7.87
N CYS A 99 6.76 2.10 7.74
CA CYS A 99 6.28 1.62 6.45
C CYS A 99 4.75 1.65 6.40
N PRO A 100 4.13 2.69 5.82
CA PRO A 100 2.69 2.81 5.70
C PRO A 100 2.07 1.67 4.88
N PHE A 101 0.89 1.19 5.30
CA PHE A 101 0.04 0.31 4.51
C PHE A 101 -0.95 1.15 3.70
N ARG A 102 -1.08 0.88 2.40
CA ARG A 102 -1.92 1.65 1.49
C ARG A 102 -2.95 0.78 0.80
N VAL A 103 -4.21 1.21 0.88
CA VAL A 103 -5.31 0.64 0.08
C VAL A 103 -5.68 1.62 -1.01
N MET A 104 -5.58 1.17 -2.27
CA MET A 104 -5.98 1.93 -3.45
C MET A 104 -7.33 1.46 -3.96
N VAL A 105 -8.23 2.41 -4.16
CA VAL A 105 -9.50 2.22 -4.86
C VAL A 105 -9.54 3.24 -5.99
N ASN A 106 -9.19 2.81 -7.19
CA ASN A 106 -8.91 3.70 -8.33
C ASN A 106 -7.81 4.73 -7.97
N ASP A 107 -8.15 6.02 -7.94
CA ASP A 107 -7.27 7.14 -7.56
C ASP A 107 -7.43 7.59 -6.09
N PHE A 108 -8.30 6.91 -5.33
CA PHE A 108 -8.53 7.17 -3.91
C PHE A 108 -7.59 6.30 -3.06
N GLN A 109 -6.86 6.92 -2.13
CA GLN A 109 -5.88 6.26 -1.29
C GLN A 109 -6.27 6.34 0.19
N ILE A 110 -6.19 5.19 0.86
CA ILE A 110 -6.32 5.05 2.30
C ILE A 110 -4.96 4.63 2.84
N GLU A 111 -4.35 5.42 3.74
CA GLU A 111 -3.04 5.15 4.33
C GLU A 111 -3.17 4.96 5.84
N VAL A 112 -2.50 3.90 6.35
CA VAL A 112 -2.51 3.53 7.78
C VAL A 112 -1.15 3.00 8.23
N LEU A 113 -0.88 2.99 9.56
CA LEU A 113 0.37 2.48 10.15
C LEU A 113 0.18 1.22 11.00
N GLY A 114 -1.07 0.82 11.26
CA GLY A 114 -1.42 -0.30 12.12
C GLY A 114 -2.82 -0.06 12.70
N THR A 115 -3.84 -0.49 11.99
CA THR A 115 -5.20 0.01 12.07
C THR A 115 -6.15 -1.10 11.67
N SER A 116 -7.28 -1.23 12.40
CA SER A 116 -8.35 -2.13 12.01
C SER A 116 -9.51 -1.30 11.43
N PHE A 117 -9.89 -1.57 10.18
CA PHE A 117 -10.87 -0.77 9.43
C PHE A 117 -11.54 -1.56 8.31
N ASN A 118 -12.74 -1.13 7.92
CA ASN A 118 -13.49 -1.66 6.78
C ASN A 118 -13.45 -0.69 5.60
N VAL A 119 -13.41 -1.24 4.39
CA VAL A 119 -13.56 -0.49 3.14
C VAL A 119 -14.61 -1.15 2.29
N ASN A 120 -15.62 -0.39 1.84
CA ASN A 120 -16.70 -0.87 0.97
C ASN A 120 -16.77 -0.01 -0.29
N THR A 121 -16.75 -0.68 -1.44
CA THR A 121 -16.77 -0.05 -2.78
C THR A 121 -17.83 -0.66 -3.71
N TYR A 122 -18.85 -1.32 -3.17
CA TYR A 122 -19.89 -1.96 -3.99
C TYR A 122 -20.76 -0.95 -4.74
N LYS A 123 -21.00 0.22 -4.14
CA LYS A 123 -21.76 1.26 -4.80
C LYS A 123 -20.88 1.98 -5.81
N LYS A 124 -21.37 2.10 -7.04
CA LYS A 124 -20.65 2.83 -8.09
C LYS A 124 -20.36 4.27 -7.65
N ASP A 125 -19.13 4.70 -7.87
CA ASP A 125 -18.62 6.04 -7.54
C ASP A 125 -18.74 6.43 -6.05
N VAL A 126 -18.94 5.46 -5.14
CA VAL A 126 -18.96 5.67 -3.70
C VAL A 126 -17.95 4.76 -3.02
N ILE A 127 -17.14 5.35 -2.14
CA ILE A 127 -16.18 4.62 -1.30
C ILE A 127 -16.53 4.93 0.16
N GLU A 128 -16.78 3.89 0.93
CA GLU A 128 -17.05 4.00 2.36
C GLU A 128 -15.90 3.37 3.14
N THR A 129 -15.43 4.06 4.18
CA THR A 129 -14.36 3.57 5.04
C THR A 129 -14.73 3.81 6.49
N SER A 130 -14.80 2.75 7.29
CA SER A 130 -15.17 2.80 8.71
C SER A 130 -14.00 2.37 9.58
N LEU A 131 -13.64 3.20 10.57
CA LEU A 131 -12.46 3.00 11.41
C LEU A 131 -12.82 2.40 12.78
N LEU A 132 -12.26 1.21 13.07
CA LEU A 132 -12.41 0.54 14.36
C LEU A 132 -11.32 0.94 15.35
N THR A 133 -10.05 0.80 14.97
CA THR A 133 -8.89 1.14 15.84
C THR A 133 -7.80 1.85 15.03
N GLY A 134 -7.03 2.71 15.68
CA GLY A 134 -5.88 3.38 15.07
C GLY A 134 -6.21 4.73 14.43
N LYS A 135 -5.67 4.99 13.26
CA LYS A 135 -5.85 6.24 12.51
C LYS A 135 -5.78 5.96 11.01
N ILE A 136 -6.64 6.61 10.24
CA ILE A 136 -6.64 6.56 8.77
C ILE A 136 -6.33 7.96 8.23
N LYS A 137 -5.47 8.03 7.21
CA LYS A 137 -5.33 9.17 6.31
C LYS A 137 -5.95 8.83 4.97
N ILE A 138 -6.73 9.75 4.43
CA ILE A 138 -7.43 9.62 3.15
C ILE A 138 -6.96 10.72 2.22
N SER A 139 -6.60 10.36 0.98
CA SER A 139 -6.17 11.30 -0.05
C SER A 139 -6.56 10.81 -1.46
N GLY A 140 -6.36 11.64 -2.47
CA GLY A 140 -6.71 11.29 -3.86
C GLY A 140 -8.19 11.50 -4.20
N GLY A 141 -8.68 10.90 -5.29
CA GLY A 141 -10.08 11.00 -5.69
C GLY A 141 -10.57 12.41 -5.96
N SER A 142 -9.72 13.35 -6.36
CA SER A 142 -10.05 14.78 -6.51
C SER A 142 -10.38 15.51 -5.21
N LEU A 143 -9.98 14.98 -4.06
CA LEU A 143 -10.10 15.68 -2.78
C LEU A 143 -9.13 16.88 -2.72
N PRO A 144 -9.57 18.03 -2.16
CA PRO A 144 -8.74 19.25 -2.10
C PRO A 144 -7.58 19.16 -1.10
N HIS A 145 -7.67 18.27 -0.11
CA HIS A 145 -6.67 18.04 0.93
C HIS A 145 -6.82 16.62 1.52
N GLU A 146 -5.88 16.23 2.37
CA GLU A 146 -5.96 14.97 3.12
C GLU A 146 -6.98 15.08 4.26
N TYR A 147 -7.69 13.98 4.50
CA TYR A 147 -8.60 13.81 5.63
C TYR A 147 -8.06 12.78 6.60
N THR A 148 -8.41 12.94 7.88
CA THR A 148 -8.03 11.98 8.92
C THR A 148 -9.29 11.48 9.62
N LEU A 149 -9.38 10.14 9.82
CA LEU A 149 -10.41 9.52 10.64
C LEU A 149 -9.86 9.10 11.99
N THR A 150 -10.72 9.18 12.98
CA THR A 150 -10.54 8.64 14.34
C THR A 150 -11.50 7.47 14.59
N PRO A 151 -11.23 6.58 15.57
CA PRO A 151 -12.09 5.43 15.86
C PRO A 151 -13.56 5.82 16.09
N GLY A 152 -14.48 5.03 15.49
CA GLY A 152 -15.91 5.29 15.52
C GLY A 152 -16.40 6.27 14.44
N GLU A 153 -15.54 6.64 13.50
CA GLU A 153 -15.91 7.46 12.35
C GLU A 153 -15.98 6.65 11.06
N LYS A 154 -16.86 7.09 10.17
CA LYS A 154 -17.04 6.61 8.79
C LYS A 154 -16.86 7.77 7.82
N ALA A 155 -15.98 7.61 6.85
CA ALA A 155 -15.88 8.47 5.69
C ALA A 155 -16.67 7.88 4.54
N THR A 156 -17.48 8.71 3.88
CA THR A 156 -18.15 8.38 2.62
C THR A 156 -17.68 9.38 1.57
N TYR A 157 -16.94 8.88 0.57
CA TYR A 157 -16.51 9.65 -0.59
C TYR A 157 -17.48 9.42 -1.74
N SER A 158 -17.93 10.51 -2.38
CA SER A 158 -18.73 10.50 -3.61
C SER A 158 -17.86 10.99 -4.78
N GLY A 159 -17.59 10.12 -5.73
CA GLY A 159 -16.86 10.46 -6.95
C GLY A 159 -17.66 11.39 -7.87
N VAL A 160 -19.00 11.37 -7.77
CA VAL A 160 -19.88 12.28 -8.52
C VAL A 160 -19.76 13.71 -8.00
N ASP A 161 -19.89 13.87 -6.67
CA ASP A 161 -19.84 15.18 -6.02
C ASP A 161 -18.41 15.64 -5.74
N LYS A 162 -17.42 14.76 -5.91
CA LYS A 162 -16.01 14.96 -5.54
C LYS A 162 -15.84 15.44 -4.10
N ALA A 163 -16.67 14.91 -3.20
CA ALA A 163 -16.77 15.32 -1.82
C ALA A 163 -16.66 14.13 -0.88
N LEU A 164 -16.06 14.37 0.29
CA LEU A 164 -15.95 13.40 1.37
C LEU A 164 -16.72 13.92 2.59
N LYS A 165 -17.59 13.06 3.13
CA LYS A 165 -18.35 13.32 4.35
C LYS A 165 -17.87 12.39 5.44
N ILE A 166 -17.57 12.91 6.63
CA ILE A 166 -17.26 12.12 7.82
C ILE A 166 -18.46 12.17 8.76
N THR A 167 -18.86 10.99 9.26
CA THR A 167 -19.97 10.81 10.20
C THR A 167 -19.55 9.86 11.30
N LYS A 168 -20.21 9.90 12.46
CA LYS A 168 -20.10 8.82 13.45
C LYS A 168 -20.79 7.56 12.90
N ALA A 169 -20.17 6.42 13.14
CA ALA A 169 -20.71 5.12 12.76
C ALA A 169 -20.55 4.10 13.87
N ASP A 170 -21.51 3.21 13.99
CA ASP A 170 -21.32 2.00 14.78
C ASP A 170 -20.51 1.01 13.94
N VAL A 171 -19.21 0.93 14.21
CA VAL A 171 -18.28 0.09 13.45
C VAL A 171 -18.63 -1.40 13.60
N HIS A 172 -19.30 -1.80 14.67
CA HIS A 172 -19.77 -3.18 14.84
C HIS A 172 -20.86 -3.53 13.82
N VAL A 173 -21.70 -2.57 13.46
CA VAL A 173 -22.69 -2.73 12.38
C VAL A 173 -21.98 -2.86 11.02
N GLU A 174 -21.03 -1.98 10.74
CA GLU A 174 -20.25 -1.95 9.49
C GLU A 174 -19.39 -3.21 9.29
N THR A 175 -18.95 -3.84 10.38
CA THR A 175 -18.11 -5.04 10.36
C THR A 175 -18.87 -6.31 10.76
N GLY A 176 -20.17 -6.24 10.99
CA GLY A 176 -21.00 -7.37 11.40
C GLY A 176 -20.93 -8.56 10.42
N TRP A 177 -20.74 -8.29 9.14
CA TRP A 177 -20.53 -9.30 8.11
C TRP A 177 -19.30 -10.19 8.35
N CYS A 178 -18.26 -9.70 9.03
CA CYS A 178 -17.05 -10.47 9.36
C CYS A 178 -17.34 -11.65 10.30
N ASN A 179 -18.32 -11.48 11.18
CA ASN A 179 -18.66 -12.43 12.25
C ASN A 179 -19.97 -13.21 12.01
N ASP A 180 -20.52 -13.18 10.78
CA ASP A 180 -21.80 -13.79 10.40
C ASP A 180 -23.02 -13.28 11.20
N TYR A 181 -22.91 -12.10 11.82
CA TYR A 181 -24.05 -11.44 12.45
C TYR A 181 -24.86 -10.66 11.41
N LEU A 182 -26.15 -11.00 11.29
CA LEU A 182 -27.13 -10.15 10.64
C LEU A 182 -27.63 -9.14 11.66
N ILE A 183 -27.19 -7.90 11.53
CA ILE A 183 -27.71 -6.80 12.36
C ILE A 183 -28.89 -6.21 11.56
N PHE A 184 -30.08 -6.39 12.09
CA PHE A 184 -31.28 -5.74 11.58
C PHE A 184 -31.39 -4.37 12.25
N ASP A 185 -31.23 -3.32 11.49
CA ASP A 185 -31.53 -1.97 11.94
C ASP A 185 -33.08 -1.88 11.98
N SER A 186 -33.65 -1.96 13.19
CA SER A 186 -35.06 -1.71 13.39
C SER A 186 -35.26 -0.21 13.46
N GLU A 187 -35.44 0.45 12.30
CA GLU A 187 -36.05 1.78 12.31
C GLU A 187 -37.45 1.67 12.85
N PRO A 188 -37.85 2.60 13.76
CA PRO A 188 -39.21 2.65 14.31
C PRO A 188 -40.25 3.11 13.28
#